data_15433552c0a8a6af7c2deedb52458d13
#
_entry.id   15433552c0a8a6af7c2deedb52458d13
#
_cell.length_a   1.000
_cell.length_b   1.000
_cell.length_c   1.000
_cell.angle_alpha   90.00
_cell.angle_beta   90.00
_cell.angle_gamma   90.00
#
_symmetry.space_group_name_H-M   'P 1'
#
loop_
_entity.id
_entity.type
_entity.pdbx_description
1 polymer ?
#
loop_
_entity_poly.entity_id
_entity_poly.type
_entity_poly.pdbx_seq_one_letter_code
_entity_poly.pdbx_strand_id
1 'polypeptide(L)'
;LGLDKVVYIASNSINLDYYYNILEQQNSDYRVKYVNLASYSELELVGINLEILDFLNQEGKSILFLDINLALRVFFDKAKYMEFKLDEEYSREDIKQFLIEGGYTENYIIENKGEFGIRGDIIDIFPSNSENPIRLDFFDELLESIRYFSSFDQKSIQNIENFRIYSNHLDGLQKE
;
A
#
# COMPACT_ATOMS: atom_id res chain seq x y z
N LEU A 1 15.73 -28.06 3.70
CA LEU A 1 14.58 -27.37 4.24
C LEU A 1 14.34 -26.14 3.35
N GLY A 2 13.43 -26.24 2.38
CA GLY A 2 13.05 -25.10 1.56
C GLY A 2 12.16 -24.17 2.39
N LEU A 3 12.70 -23.03 2.83
CA LEU A 3 11.89 -21.95 3.39
C LEU A 3 11.20 -21.23 2.23
N ASP A 4 9.89 -21.12 2.27
CA ASP A 4 9.13 -20.43 1.22
C ASP A 4 9.27 -18.91 1.33
N LYS A 5 9.49 -18.39 2.54
CA LYS A 5 9.65 -16.98 2.84
C LYS A 5 10.91 -16.75 3.68
N VAL A 6 11.79 -15.89 3.22
CA VAL A 6 13.03 -15.51 3.92
C VAL A 6 13.11 -13.99 4.05
N VAL A 7 13.33 -13.50 5.26
CA VAL A 7 13.64 -12.09 5.51
C VAL A 7 15.08 -12.01 5.97
N TYR A 8 15.91 -11.31 5.21
CA TYR A 8 17.31 -11.08 5.52
C TYR A 8 17.51 -9.64 5.99
N ILE A 9 17.96 -9.48 7.23
CA ILE A 9 18.14 -8.16 7.85
C ILE A 9 19.64 -7.94 8.10
N ALA A 10 20.16 -6.82 7.65
CA ALA A 10 21.55 -6.44 7.89
C ALA A 10 21.71 -4.94 8.15
N SER A 11 22.77 -4.58 8.86
CA SER A 11 23.11 -3.19 9.20
C SER A 11 23.91 -2.46 8.11
N ASN A 12 24.24 -3.13 7.02
CA ASN A 12 25.08 -2.58 5.96
C ASN A 12 24.39 -2.73 4.60
N SER A 13 23.93 -1.62 4.05
CA SER A 13 23.25 -1.56 2.75
C SER A 13 24.12 -2.09 1.59
N ILE A 14 25.46 -1.89 1.64
CA ILE A 14 26.36 -2.34 0.58
C ILE A 14 26.31 -3.87 0.42
N ASN A 15 26.27 -4.60 1.51
CA ASN A 15 26.16 -6.05 1.45
C ASN A 15 24.78 -6.51 0.98
N LEU A 16 23.70 -5.81 1.35
CA LEU A 16 22.35 -6.12 0.91
C LEU A 16 22.21 -5.93 -0.60
N ASP A 17 22.70 -4.82 -1.16
CA ASP A 17 22.71 -4.54 -2.61
C ASP A 17 23.46 -5.63 -3.37
N TYR A 18 24.60 -6.05 -2.85
CA TYR A 18 25.41 -7.12 -3.49
C TYR A 18 24.65 -8.44 -3.58
N TYR A 19 24.07 -8.91 -2.48
CA TYR A 19 23.31 -10.18 -2.46
C TYR A 19 22.02 -10.09 -3.26
N TYR A 20 21.32 -8.96 -3.21
CA TYR A 20 20.14 -8.72 -4.03
C TYR A 20 20.46 -8.88 -5.52
N ASN A 21 21.48 -8.18 -6.01
CA ASN A 21 21.87 -8.21 -7.42
C ASN A 21 22.31 -9.61 -7.88
N ILE A 22 23.00 -10.37 -7.03
CA ILE A 22 23.36 -11.76 -7.36
C ILE A 22 22.12 -12.64 -7.53
N LEU A 23 21.18 -12.57 -6.60
CA LEU A 23 19.98 -13.41 -6.63
C LEU A 23 19.03 -13.02 -7.77
N GLU A 24 18.93 -11.74 -8.08
CA GLU A 24 18.12 -11.25 -9.20
C GLU A 24 18.67 -11.76 -10.56
N GLN A 25 20.00 -11.81 -10.71
CA GLN A 25 20.65 -12.27 -11.95
C GLN A 25 20.64 -13.80 -12.10
N GLN A 26 20.51 -14.57 -11.04
CA GLN A 26 20.60 -16.04 -11.07
C GLN A 26 19.33 -16.73 -11.54
N ASN A 27 18.28 -16.00 -11.95
CA ASN A 27 17.00 -16.58 -12.38
C ASN A 27 16.45 -17.61 -11.39
N SER A 28 16.51 -17.28 -10.10
CA SER A 28 16.13 -18.14 -8.99
C SER A 28 14.61 -18.36 -8.95
N ASP A 29 14.17 -19.50 -8.40
CA ASP A 29 12.73 -19.76 -8.11
C ASP A 29 12.15 -18.80 -7.05
N TYR A 30 12.98 -17.89 -6.52
CA TYR A 30 12.60 -16.90 -5.51
C TYR A 30 12.35 -15.54 -6.16
N ARG A 31 11.22 -14.92 -5.80
CA ARG A 31 11.03 -13.48 -5.98
C ARG A 31 11.88 -12.75 -4.95
N VAL A 32 12.61 -11.75 -5.38
CA VAL A 32 13.54 -11.02 -4.52
C VAL A 32 13.09 -9.55 -4.45
N LYS A 33 13.03 -8.99 -3.25
CA LYS A 33 12.77 -7.56 -3.02
C LYS A 33 13.81 -7.00 -2.07
N TYR A 34 14.31 -5.81 -2.38
CA TYR A 34 15.18 -5.05 -1.50
C TYR A 34 14.53 -3.73 -1.12
N VAL A 35 14.49 -3.44 0.18
CA VAL A 35 14.01 -2.17 0.70
C VAL A 35 15.09 -1.57 1.60
N ASN A 36 15.64 -0.44 1.16
CA ASN A 36 16.69 0.26 1.90
C ASN A 36 16.11 1.39 2.77
N LEU A 37 16.95 1.86 3.71
CA LEU A 37 16.62 3.02 4.52
C LEU A 37 16.88 4.29 3.70
N ALA A 38 15.79 4.95 3.26
CA ALA A 38 15.82 6.37 2.91
C ALA A 38 15.23 7.17 4.07
N SER A 39 15.21 8.49 3.96
CA SER A 39 14.48 9.34 4.91
C SER A 39 13.00 9.28 4.58
N TYR A 40 12.22 8.50 5.33
CA TYR A 40 10.78 8.34 5.15
C TYR A 40 9.98 9.08 6.21
N SER A 41 8.91 9.74 5.80
CA SER A 41 7.83 10.21 6.67
C SER A 41 7.05 9.02 7.27
N GLU A 42 6.25 9.25 8.30
CA GLU A 42 5.40 8.19 8.90
C GLU A 42 4.46 7.57 7.87
N LEU A 43 3.87 8.37 7.00
CA LEU A 43 2.95 7.90 5.96
C LEU A 43 3.66 7.02 4.90
N GLU A 44 4.87 7.40 4.50
CA GLU A 44 5.69 6.59 3.58
C GLU A 44 6.08 5.26 4.21
N LEU A 45 6.36 5.23 5.52
CA LEU A 45 6.62 3.99 6.25
C LEU A 45 5.40 3.06 6.27
N VAL A 46 4.20 3.60 6.39
CA VAL A 46 2.98 2.80 6.25
C VAL A 46 2.91 2.17 4.86
N GLY A 47 3.11 2.96 3.79
CA GLY A 47 3.14 2.46 2.42
C GLY A 47 4.17 1.33 2.22
N ILE A 48 5.40 1.54 2.70
CA ILE A 48 6.48 0.54 2.64
C ILE A 48 6.11 -0.74 3.41
N ASN A 49 5.54 -0.61 4.61
CA ASN A 49 5.09 -1.77 5.38
C ASN A 49 4.04 -2.58 4.64
N LEU A 50 3.08 -1.91 4.00
CA LEU A 50 2.04 -2.57 3.19
C LEU A 50 2.62 -3.26 1.96
N GLU A 51 3.58 -2.65 1.27
CA GLU A 51 4.29 -3.27 0.16
C GLU A 51 5.07 -4.52 0.59
N ILE A 52 5.69 -4.48 1.77
CA ILE A 52 6.39 -5.63 2.36
C ILE A 52 5.41 -6.74 2.67
N LEU A 53 4.28 -6.43 3.31
CA LEU A 53 3.24 -7.40 3.63
C LEU A 53 2.65 -8.03 2.37
N ASP A 54 2.33 -7.23 1.35
CA ASP A 54 1.82 -7.72 0.08
C ASP A 54 2.83 -8.64 -0.61
N PHE A 55 4.11 -8.23 -0.68
CA PHE A 55 5.18 -9.05 -1.23
C PHE A 55 5.33 -10.39 -0.51
N LEU A 56 5.26 -10.41 0.82
CA LEU A 56 5.38 -11.62 1.62
C LEU A 56 4.13 -12.51 1.53
N ASN A 57 2.94 -11.93 1.35
CA ASN A 57 1.67 -12.67 1.28
C ASN A 57 1.41 -13.31 -0.10
N GLN A 58 2.08 -12.87 -1.16
CA GLN A 58 1.94 -13.48 -2.47
C GLN A 58 2.41 -14.95 -2.45
N GLU A 59 1.78 -15.81 -3.24
CA GLU A 59 2.16 -17.22 -3.37
C GLU A 59 3.58 -17.40 -3.91
N GLY A 60 4.21 -18.52 -3.59
CA GLY A 60 5.55 -18.88 -4.02
C GLY A 60 6.66 -18.45 -3.07
N LYS A 61 7.90 -18.72 -3.46
CA LYS A 61 9.08 -18.45 -2.66
C LYS A 61 9.51 -16.99 -2.79
N SER A 62 9.88 -16.34 -1.68
CA SER A 62 10.34 -14.96 -1.68
C SER A 62 11.47 -14.70 -0.69
N ILE A 63 12.37 -13.79 -1.08
CA ILE A 63 13.45 -13.28 -0.24
C ILE A 63 13.32 -11.76 -0.16
N LEU A 64 13.20 -11.25 1.07
CA LEU A 64 13.16 -9.83 1.36
C LEU A 64 14.46 -9.40 2.03
N PHE A 65 15.14 -8.43 1.46
CA PHE A 65 16.30 -7.77 2.08
C PHE A 65 15.86 -6.46 2.71
N LEU A 66 16.17 -6.29 4.01
CA LEU A 66 15.84 -5.09 4.79
C LEU A 66 17.09 -4.55 5.49
N ASP A 67 17.26 -3.21 5.45
CA ASP A 67 18.16 -2.54 6.39
C ASP A 67 17.63 -2.67 7.82
N ILE A 68 18.53 -2.86 8.81
CA ILE A 68 18.15 -3.05 10.22
C ILE A 68 17.34 -1.87 10.77
N ASN A 69 17.72 -0.63 10.40
CA ASN A 69 17.03 0.55 10.91
C ASN A 69 15.61 0.67 10.33
N LEU A 70 15.41 0.22 9.08
CA LEU A 70 14.08 0.10 8.50
C LEU A 70 13.31 -1.05 9.17
N ALA A 71 13.93 -2.21 9.35
CA ALA A 71 13.31 -3.37 10.00
C ALA A 71 12.79 -3.08 11.42
N LEU A 72 13.46 -2.17 12.14
CA LEU A 72 13.01 -1.71 13.48
C LEU A 72 11.80 -0.75 13.42
N ARG A 73 11.48 -0.21 12.24
CA ARG A 73 10.40 0.75 12.03
C ARG A 73 9.20 0.19 11.28
N VAL A 74 9.37 -0.94 10.58
CA VAL A 74 8.27 -1.63 9.90
C VAL A 74 7.73 -2.74 10.79
N PHE A 75 6.41 -2.80 10.88
CA PHE A 75 5.70 -3.78 11.69
C PHE A 75 4.93 -4.71 10.78
N PHE A 76 5.15 -5.99 10.91
CA PHE A 76 4.45 -7.04 10.17
C PHE A 76 3.08 -7.35 10.78
N ASP A 77 2.41 -6.34 11.33
CA ASP A 77 1.09 -6.53 11.93
C ASP A 77 -0.02 -6.41 10.87
N LYS A 78 -1.20 -6.95 11.20
CA LYS A 78 -2.34 -6.97 10.29
C LYS A 78 -2.87 -5.55 10.11
N ALA A 79 -2.54 -4.93 8.99
CA ALA A 79 -3.14 -3.67 8.63
C ALA A 79 -4.65 -3.86 8.36
N LYS A 80 -5.50 -3.01 8.95
CA LYS A 80 -6.91 -2.94 8.59
C LYS A 80 -7.04 -2.47 7.15
N TYR A 81 -7.89 -3.12 6.37
CA TYR A 81 -8.15 -2.72 4.98
C TYR A 81 -9.64 -2.82 4.65
N MET A 82 -10.04 -2.09 3.64
CA MET A 82 -11.32 -2.23 2.94
C MET A 82 -11.03 -2.63 1.50
N GLU A 83 -11.70 -3.70 1.04
CA GLU A 83 -11.57 -4.21 -0.33
C GLU A 83 -12.75 -3.72 -1.15
N PHE A 84 -12.47 -3.19 -2.34
CA PHE A 84 -13.46 -2.76 -3.31
C PHE A 84 -13.41 -3.66 -4.54
N LYS A 85 -14.57 -4.08 -5.00
CA LYS A 85 -14.74 -4.87 -6.23
C LYS A 85 -15.85 -4.26 -7.06
N LEU A 86 -15.61 -4.22 -8.36
CA LEU A 86 -16.59 -3.75 -9.32
C LEU A 86 -17.89 -4.54 -9.19
N ASP A 87 -19.04 -3.87 -9.39
CA ASP A 87 -20.39 -4.44 -9.33
C ASP A 87 -20.82 -4.95 -7.93
N GLU A 88 -20.09 -4.59 -6.85
CA GLU A 88 -20.52 -4.82 -5.47
C GLU A 88 -21.11 -3.54 -4.84
N GLU A 89 -21.95 -3.71 -3.81
CA GLU A 89 -22.59 -2.61 -3.08
C GLU A 89 -21.77 -2.20 -1.85
N TYR A 90 -21.63 -0.88 -1.65
CA TYR A 90 -20.90 -0.29 -0.51
C TYR A 90 -21.64 0.92 0.04
N SER A 91 -21.74 0.99 1.37
CA SER A 91 -22.19 2.20 2.05
C SER A 91 -21.10 3.29 1.99
N ARG A 92 -21.42 4.43 1.41
CA ARG A 92 -20.50 5.59 1.34
C ARG A 92 -20.16 6.13 2.73
N GLU A 93 -21.05 6.02 3.68
CA GLU A 93 -20.79 6.41 5.07
C GLU A 93 -19.77 5.48 5.74
N ASP A 94 -19.87 4.17 5.51
CA ASP A 94 -18.90 3.20 6.05
C ASP A 94 -17.52 3.40 5.43
N ILE A 95 -17.45 3.73 4.12
CA ILE A 95 -16.19 4.09 3.46
C ILE A 95 -15.61 5.35 4.11
N LYS A 96 -16.42 6.39 4.27
CA LYS A 96 -15.98 7.64 4.90
C LYS A 96 -15.48 7.41 6.31
N GLN A 97 -16.21 6.66 7.11
CA GLN A 97 -15.82 6.33 8.48
C GLN A 97 -14.49 5.56 8.51
N PHE A 98 -14.34 4.53 7.65
CA PHE A 98 -13.10 3.78 7.53
C PHE A 98 -11.89 4.68 7.19
N LEU A 99 -12.07 5.61 6.24
CA LEU A 99 -11.01 6.54 5.84
C LEU A 99 -10.63 7.49 6.97
N ILE A 100 -11.60 8.09 7.66
CA ILE A 100 -11.34 8.99 8.80
C ILE A 100 -10.64 8.24 9.94
N GLU A 101 -11.17 7.08 10.34
CA GLU A 101 -10.56 6.25 11.38
C GLU A 101 -9.18 5.72 10.96
N GLY A 102 -9.01 5.50 9.65
CA GLY A 102 -7.75 5.08 9.04
C GLY A 102 -6.72 6.20 8.87
N GLY A 103 -6.98 7.43 9.36
CA GLY A 103 -6.03 8.54 9.32
C GLY A 103 -5.90 9.23 7.97
N TYR A 104 -6.93 9.11 7.11
CA TYR A 104 -7.02 9.90 5.89
C TYR A 104 -7.60 11.28 6.18
N THR A 105 -7.15 12.30 5.45
CA THR A 105 -7.62 13.68 5.54
C THR A 105 -8.60 14.00 4.42
N GLU A 106 -9.78 14.52 4.75
CA GLU A 106 -10.78 14.92 3.75
C GLU A 106 -10.39 16.23 3.07
N ASN A 107 -10.23 16.21 1.74
CA ASN A 107 -9.90 17.37 0.90
C ASN A 107 -10.80 17.42 -0.34
N TYR A 108 -11.02 18.64 -0.87
CA TYR A 108 -11.83 18.81 -2.08
C TYR A 108 -11.12 18.33 -3.35
N ILE A 109 -9.80 18.58 -3.45
CA ILE A 109 -8.92 18.11 -4.53
C ILE A 109 -7.87 17.21 -3.89
N ILE A 110 -7.64 16.05 -4.50
CA ILE A 110 -6.72 15.04 -4.01
C ILE A 110 -5.40 15.18 -4.73
N GLU A 111 -4.35 15.57 -4.00
CA GLU A 111 -2.99 15.80 -4.53
C GLU A 111 -1.94 14.94 -3.83
N ASN A 112 -2.16 14.60 -2.55
CA ASN A 112 -1.17 13.92 -1.72
C ASN A 112 -1.69 12.57 -1.21
N LYS A 113 -0.75 11.65 -0.96
CA LYS A 113 -1.07 10.37 -0.30
C LYS A 113 -1.68 10.63 1.08
N GLY A 114 -2.68 9.82 1.44
CA GLY A 114 -3.42 9.96 2.69
C GLY A 114 -4.57 10.95 2.62
N GLU A 115 -4.91 11.48 1.45
CA GLU A 115 -6.07 12.34 1.24
C GLU A 115 -7.23 11.57 0.62
N PHE A 116 -8.46 12.01 0.92
CA PHE A 116 -9.67 11.56 0.23
C PHE A 116 -10.68 12.69 0.05
N GLY A 117 -11.59 12.54 -0.90
CA GLY A 117 -12.66 13.51 -1.13
C GLY A 117 -13.92 12.85 -1.65
N ILE A 118 -15.07 13.34 -1.18
CA ILE A 118 -16.38 12.83 -1.58
C ILE A 118 -17.13 13.94 -2.31
N ARG A 119 -17.58 13.66 -3.54
CA ARG A 119 -18.32 14.60 -4.39
C ARG A 119 -19.48 13.91 -5.07
N GLY A 120 -20.66 14.00 -4.47
CA GLY A 120 -21.83 13.28 -4.95
C GLY A 120 -21.61 11.78 -4.93
N ASP A 121 -21.66 11.17 -6.08
CA ASP A 121 -21.49 9.72 -6.26
C ASP A 121 -20.04 9.30 -6.50
N ILE A 122 -19.09 10.23 -6.36
CA ILE A 122 -17.66 9.99 -6.57
C ILE A 122 -16.91 10.05 -5.24
N ILE A 123 -16.06 9.05 -4.98
CA ILE A 123 -15.08 9.05 -3.90
C ILE A 123 -13.69 8.94 -4.52
N ASP A 124 -12.87 9.98 -4.31
CA ASP A 124 -11.47 10.00 -4.68
C ASP A 124 -10.61 9.72 -3.45
N ILE A 125 -9.62 8.84 -3.59
CA ILE A 125 -8.74 8.45 -2.49
C ILE A 125 -7.32 8.35 -3.01
N PHE A 126 -6.32 8.89 -2.28
CA PHE A 126 -4.92 8.66 -2.58
C PHE A 126 -4.29 7.77 -1.50
N PRO A 127 -4.30 6.45 -1.71
CA PRO A 127 -3.78 5.50 -0.72
C PRO A 127 -2.26 5.62 -0.56
N SER A 128 -1.75 5.32 0.65
CA SER A 128 -0.31 5.28 0.93
C SER A 128 0.43 4.21 0.13
N ASN A 129 -0.26 3.12 -0.22
CA ASN A 129 0.27 1.96 -0.97
C ASN A 129 0.08 2.07 -2.50
N SER A 130 -0.29 3.22 -3.03
CA SER A 130 -0.48 3.43 -4.47
C SER A 130 0.38 4.59 -4.99
N GLU A 131 0.85 4.50 -6.22
CA GLU A 131 1.53 5.60 -6.90
C GLU A 131 0.54 6.66 -7.43
N ASN A 132 -0.68 6.23 -7.73
CA ASN A 132 -1.73 7.10 -8.25
C ASN A 132 -2.96 7.04 -7.34
N PRO A 133 -3.72 8.14 -7.24
CA PRO A 133 -5.01 8.13 -6.57
C PRO A 133 -6.02 7.28 -7.33
N ILE A 134 -7.05 6.85 -6.62
CA ILE A 134 -8.12 6.00 -7.09
C ILE A 134 -9.43 6.76 -7.02
N ARG A 135 -10.22 6.64 -8.06
CA ARG A 135 -11.60 7.14 -8.14
C ARG A 135 -12.57 5.97 -8.15
N LEU A 136 -13.52 6.03 -7.24
CA LEU A 136 -14.68 5.14 -7.13
C LEU A 136 -15.90 5.91 -7.60
N ASP A 137 -16.59 5.42 -8.62
CA ASP A 137 -17.88 5.99 -9.08
C ASP A 137 -19.01 5.05 -8.68
N PHE A 138 -20.03 5.60 -8.07
CA PHE A 138 -21.18 4.88 -7.58
C PHE A 138 -22.45 5.27 -8.34
N PHE A 139 -23.37 4.32 -8.49
CA PHE A 139 -24.78 4.57 -8.73
C PHE A 139 -25.53 4.10 -7.49
N ASP A 140 -26.00 5.06 -6.69
CA ASP A 140 -26.51 4.81 -5.34
C ASP A 140 -25.43 4.11 -4.46
N GLU A 141 -25.59 2.85 -4.09
CA GLU A 141 -24.59 2.06 -3.35
C GLU A 141 -23.79 1.12 -4.24
N LEU A 142 -24.17 0.94 -5.52
CA LEU A 142 -23.49 0.07 -6.47
C LEU A 142 -22.21 0.73 -6.99
N LEU A 143 -21.07 0.06 -6.86
CA LEU A 143 -19.79 0.51 -7.39
C LEU A 143 -19.66 0.17 -8.88
N GLU A 144 -19.89 1.17 -9.75
CA GLU A 144 -19.89 1.00 -11.20
C GLU A 144 -18.52 1.15 -11.86
N SER A 145 -17.57 1.83 -11.21
CA SER A 145 -16.24 2.05 -11.78
C SER A 145 -15.17 2.21 -10.71
N ILE A 146 -14.04 1.56 -10.92
CA ILE A 146 -12.80 1.77 -10.15
C ILE A 146 -11.70 2.14 -11.14
N ARG A 147 -11.02 3.28 -10.94
CA ARG A 147 -9.94 3.68 -11.84
C ARG A 147 -8.85 4.46 -11.14
N TYR A 148 -7.63 4.29 -11.62
CA TYR A 148 -6.54 5.22 -11.31
C TYR A 148 -6.74 6.52 -12.07
N PHE A 149 -6.37 7.63 -11.44
CA PHE A 149 -6.34 8.95 -12.08
C PHE A 149 -5.06 9.71 -11.71
N SER A 150 -4.72 10.71 -12.51
CA SER A 150 -3.58 11.58 -12.26
C SER A 150 -3.94 12.66 -11.24
N SER A 151 -3.18 12.78 -10.15
CA SER A 151 -3.35 13.87 -9.17
C SER A 151 -3.11 15.24 -9.77
N PHE A 152 -2.28 15.34 -10.83
CA PHE A 152 -1.90 16.60 -11.45
C PHE A 152 -3.00 17.21 -12.34
N ASP A 153 -3.62 16.41 -13.22
CA ASP A 153 -4.62 16.90 -14.20
C ASP A 153 -5.99 16.23 -14.05
N GLN A 154 -6.16 15.40 -13.03
CA GLN A 154 -7.40 14.70 -12.64
C GLN A 154 -7.95 13.76 -13.73
N LYS A 155 -7.16 13.41 -14.75
CA LYS A 155 -7.58 12.51 -15.82
C LYS A 155 -7.41 11.05 -15.44
N SER A 156 -8.34 10.22 -15.90
CA SER A 156 -8.28 8.77 -15.76
C SER A 156 -7.05 8.20 -16.46
N ILE A 157 -6.37 7.28 -15.79
CA ILE A 157 -5.17 6.58 -16.30
C ILE A 157 -5.57 5.17 -16.74
N GLN A 158 -6.23 4.40 -15.84
CA GLN A 158 -6.54 2.99 -16.07
C GLN A 158 -7.74 2.56 -15.23
N ASN A 159 -8.63 1.75 -15.82
CA ASN A 159 -9.69 1.07 -15.08
C ASN A 159 -9.13 -0.21 -14.46
N ILE A 160 -9.66 -0.56 -13.28
CA ILE A 160 -9.34 -1.79 -12.55
C ILE A 160 -10.62 -2.42 -12.02
N GLU A 161 -10.59 -3.72 -11.70
CA GLU A 161 -11.76 -4.47 -11.25
C GLU A 161 -11.86 -4.56 -9.72
N ASN A 162 -10.73 -4.45 -9.04
CA ASN A 162 -10.68 -4.49 -7.58
C ASN A 162 -9.49 -3.70 -7.04
N PHE A 163 -9.61 -3.27 -5.78
CA PHE A 163 -8.54 -2.58 -5.06
C PHE A 163 -8.72 -2.70 -3.55
N ARG A 164 -7.60 -2.70 -2.81
CA ARG A 164 -7.60 -2.63 -1.34
C ARG A 164 -7.04 -1.31 -0.86
N ILE A 165 -7.79 -0.66 0.00
CA ILE A 165 -7.36 0.54 0.70
C ILE A 165 -7.05 0.16 2.14
N TYR A 166 -5.87 0.53 2.60
CA TYR A 166 -5.42 0.23 3.95
C TYR A 166 -5.53 1.46 4.85
N SER A 167 -5.75 1.22 6.14
CA SER A 167 -5.60 2.25 7.19
C SER A 167 -4.17 2.77 7.21
N ASN A 168 -4.00 4.09 7.34
CA ASN A 168 -2.70 4.73 7.58
C ASN A 168 -2.27 4.66 9.06
N HIS A 169 -3.11 4.11 9.93
CA HIS A 169 -2.75 3.79 11.30
C HIS A 169 -2.29 2.33 11.37
N LEU A 170 -1.06 2.12 11.80
CA LEU A 170 -0.56 0.81 12.18
C LEU A 170 -1.01 0.57 13.63
N ASP A 171 -1.91 -0.39 13.85
CA ASP A 171 -2.28 -0.83 15.19
C ASP A 171 -1.02 -1.41 15.85
N GLY A 172 -0.48 -0.75 16.86
CA GLY A 172 0.72 -1.18 17.60
C GLY A 172 1.75 -0.10 17.86
N LEU A 173 1.69 1.04 17.18
CA LEU A 173 2.48 2.21 17.54
C LEU A 173 1.80 2.91 18.73
N GLN A 174 2.03 2.41 19.96
CA GLN A 174 1.83 3.24 21.14
C GLN A 174 2.85 4.38 21.06
N LYS A 175 2.33 5.60 20.95
CA LYS A 175 3.14 6.81 21.19
C LYS A 175 3.53 6.77 22.67
N GLU A 176 4.82 6.46 22.94
CA GLU A 176 5.44 6.80 24.22
C GLU A 176 5.67 8.32 24.31
#